data_18e2f64c22c742f196d2aa756b994216
#
_entry.id   18e2f64c22c742f196d2aa756b994216
#
_cell.length_a   1.000
_cell.length_b   1.000
_cell.length_c   1.000
_cell.angle_alpha   90.00
_cell.angle_beta   90.00
_cell.angle_gamma   90.00
#
_symmetry.space_group_name_H-M   'P 1'
#
loop_
_entity.id
_entity.type
_entity.pdbx_description
1 polymer ?
#
loop_
_entity_poly.entity_id
_entity_poly.type
_entity_poly.pdbx_seq_one_letter_code
_entity_poly.pdbx_strand_id
1 'polypeptide(L)'
;MSATLGAAGFGAAAHAATAAATAAVTATTAAKNQTAAEAPSRIVVLSWPLTEMLLSLGVAPVGLPAPVWYTSSIVEPPLPAGIVDVGLLFQPNYDLLYALRPDLMLITPAHASVRASFERIAPTLTLGAYMTDPQPYRAMRGEVLTLGQRLGRTAQAEALLTRTEAAIAQARASLAGAHAPLCVAQIVDDRHLRVYGAGSMFDEILQSLGLRNAAAEQTAGTRSPLISSGTGASVVELERLAQIPDANLLWIDGGAHGAFAGLQRNPVWRQLPFAQPGRAATLPVISAQGALVSVQRFARAVAHALPSMENSHAL
;
A
#
# COMPACT_ATOMS: atom_id res chain seq x y z
N MET A 1 -49.90 31.80 71.68
CA MET A 1 -48.47 31.51 71.76
C MET A 1 -48.04 31.29 70.36
N SER A 2 -47.29 32.15 69.84
CA SER A 2 -47.12 32.54 68.42
C SER A 2 -46.26 31.62 67.64
N ALA A 3 -46.74 31.27 66.44
CA ALA A 3 -45.99 30.62 65.36
C ALA A 3 -45.56 31.66 64.33
N THR A 4 -44.25 31.73 64.11
CA THR A 4 -43.67 32.50 63.00
C THR A 4 -43.23 31.57 61.90
N LEU A 5 -43.89 31.64 60.74
CA LEU A 5 -43.43 31.02 59.46
C LEU A 5 -42.42 31.92 58.83
N GLY A 6 -41.21 31.39 58.57
CA GLY A 6 -40.19 32.04 57.75
C GLY A 6 -40.34 31.71 56.28
N ALA A 7 -40.45 32.73 55.47
CA ALA A 7 -40.37 32.65 54.03
C ALA A 7 -38.91 32.74 53.57
N ALA A 8 -38.34 31.69 53.04
CA ALA A 8 -37.09 31.76 52.26
C ALA A 8 -37.02 30.55 51.33
N GLY A 9 -37.09 30.74 50.02
CA GLY A 9 -36.94 29.64 49.08
C GLY A 9 -37.24 29.87 47.62
N PHE A 10 -37.26 31.09 47.08
CA PHE A 10 -37.55 31.31 45.63
C PHE A 10 -36.40 31.98 44.86
N GLY A 11 -35.22 32.18 45.43
CA GLY A 11 -34.12 32.87 44.77
C GLY A 11 -33.06 31.99 44.09
N ALA A 12 -32.96 30.71 44.43
CA ALA A 12 -31.83 29.88 43.99
C ALA A 12 -32.05 29.20 42.63
N ALA A 13 -33.28 28.93 42.20
CA ALA A 13 -33.56 28.20 40.97
C ALA A 13 -33.39 29.08 39.70
N ALA A 14 -33.60 30.36 39.77
CA ALA A 14 -33.49 31.26 38.59
C ALA A 14 -32.01 31.50 38.17
N HIS A 15 -31.07 31.52 39.10
CA HIS A 15 -29.65 31.75 38.81
C HIS A 15 -28.96 30.51 38.23
N ALA A 16 -29.38 29.31 38.58
CA ALA A 16 -28.85 28.08 38.05
C ALA A 16 -29.26 27.84 36.55
N ALA A 17 -30.49 28.19 36.20
CA ALA A 17 -30.96 28.10 34.83
C ALA A 17 -30.26 29.07 33.88
N THR A 18 -29.95 30.27 34.32
CA THR A 18 -29.25 31.28 33.49
C THR A 18 -27.78 30.91 33.28
N ALA A 19 -27.10 30.34 34.28
CA ALA A 19 -25.72 29.89 34.17
C ALA A 19 -25.59 28.66 33.21
N ALA A 20 -26.53 27.72 33.25
CA ALA A 20 -26.56 26.57 32.35
C ALA A 20 -26.83 26.95 30.89
N ALA A 21 -27.73 27.93 30.66
CA ALA A 21 -28.01 28.42 29.30
C ALA A 21 -26.81 29.18 28.70
N THR A 22 -26.09 29.98 29.54
CA THR A 22 -24.88 30.68 29.08
C THR A 22 -23.72 29.73 28.79
N ALA A 23 -23.55 28.67 29.60
CA ALA A 23 -22.53 27.63 29.34
C ALA A 23 -22.84 26.80 28.07
N ALA A 24 -24.11 26.49 27.82
CA ALA A 24 -24.51 25.78 26.61
C ALA A 24 -24.31 26.62 25.33
N VAL A 25 -24.61 27.90 25.35
CA VAL A 25 -24.37 28.83 24.24
C VAL A 25 -22.87 29.01 23.99
N THR A 26 -22.04 29.13 25.04
CA THR A 26 -20.58 29.24 24.89
C THR A 26 -19.95 27.95 24.36
N ALA A 27 -20.43 26.78 24.78
CA ALA A 27 -19.98 25.48 24.25
C ALA A 27 -20.38 25.30 22.79
N THR A 28 -21.58 25.71 22.39
CA THR A 28 -22.06 25.63 21.01
C THR A 28 -21.31 26.62 20.10
N THR A 29 -20.94 27.80 20.62
CA THR A 29 -20.14 28.79 19.86
C THR A 29 -18.68 28.38 19.76
N ALA A 30 -18.12 27.74 20.79
CA ALA A 30 -16.77 27.16 20.74
C ALA A 30 -16.68 25.94 19.78
N ALA A 31 -17.72 25.13 19.69
CA ALA A 31 -17.79 24.02 18.71
C ALA A 31 -18.00 24.51 17.26
N LYS A 32 -18.59 25.68 17.04
CA LYS A 32 -18.73 26.31 15.71
C LYS A 32 -17.50 27.06 15.25
N ASN A 33 -16.58 27.40 16.14
CA ASN A 33 -15.33 28.11 15.83
C ASN A 33 -14.10 27.20 15.71
N GLN A 34 -14.25 25.87 15.70
CA GLN A 34 -13.30 25.04 14.98
C GLN A 34 -13.53 25.30 13.49
N THR A 35 -12.88 26.33 12.96
CA THR A 35 -12.65 26.48 11.53
C THR A 35 -12.15 25.13 11.06
N ALA A 36 -12.96 24.42 10.27
CA ALA A 36 -12.51 23.20 9.60
C ALA A 36 -11.20 23.59 8.91
N ALA A 37 -10.07 23.09 9.41
CA ALA A 37 -8.79 23.38 8.81
C ALA A 37 -8.92 23.01 7.34
N GLU A 38 -8.67 23.97 6.47
CA GLU A 38 -8.78 23.78 5.04
C GLU A 38 -7.97 22.54 4.64
N ALA A 39 -8.55 21.67 3.83
CA ALA A 39 -7.88 20.43 3.44
C ALA A 39 -6.57 20.77 2.72
N PRO A 40 -5.47 20.07 3.02
CA PRO A 40 -4.19 20.34 2.38
C PRO A 40 -4.29 20.28 0.86
N SER A 41 -3.69 21.26 0.19
CA SER A 41 -3.74 21.42 -1.27
C SER A 41 -2.36 21.35 -1.94
N ARG A 42 -1.30 21.63 -1.19
CA ARG A 42 0.09 21.62 -1.66
C ARG A 42 0.89 20.52 -0.95
N ILE A 43 0.76 19.31 -1.47
CA ILE A 43 1.29 18.12 -0.80
C ILE A 43 2.60 17.70 -1.45
N VAL A 44 3.65 17.54 -0.65
CA VAL A 44 4.88 16.84 -1.05
C VAL A 44 4.83 15.43 -0.49
N VAL A 45 5.18 14.44 -1.30
CA VAL A 45 5.18 13.03 -0.90
C VAL A 45 6.57 12.44 -1.04
N LEU A 46 7.17 11.98 0.05
CA LEU A 46 8.50 11.35 0.04
C LEU A 46 8.41 9.81 -0.03
N SER A 47 7.54 9.30 -0.88
CA SER A 47 7.34 7.84 -1.08
C SER A 47 6.52 7.58 -2.33
N TRP A 48 6.98 6.70 -3.22
CA TRP A 48 6.23 6.33 -4.41
C TRP A 48 4.93 5.56 -4.09
N PRO A 49 4.91 4.59 -3.17
CA PRO A 49 3.67 3.95 -2.74
C PRO A 49 2.64 4.91 -2.14
N LEU A 50 3.07 5.89 -1.33
CA LEU A 50 2.17 6.92 -0.81
C LEU A 50 1.70 7.89 -1.90
N THR A 51 2.50 8.09 -2.95
CA THR A 51 2.07 8.85 -4.14
C THR A 51 0.96 8.11 -4.89
N GLU A 52 1.06 6.78 -5.05
CA GLU A 52 -0.03 5.95 -5.59
C GLU A 52 -1.32 6.13 -4.77
N MET A 53 -1.20 6.05 -3.43
CA MET A 53 -2.33 6.23 -2.53
C MET A 53 -2.97 7.62 -2.69
N LEU A 54 -2.16 8.68 -2.71
CA LEU A 54 -2.64 10.06 -2.87
C LEU A 54 -3.37 10.28 -4.20
N LEU A 55 -2.75 9.84 -5.30
CA LEU A 55 -3.34 9.94 -6.65
C LEU A 55 -4.64 9.15 -6.75
N SER A 56 -4.74 8.00 -6.08
CA SER A 56 -5.94 7.16 -6.05
C SER A 56 -7.14 7.84 -5.37
N LEU A 57 -6.87 8.83 -4.52
CA LEU A 57 -7.88 9.69 -3.88
C LEU A 57 -8.21 10.94 -4.73
N GLY A 58 -7.63 11.08 -5.92
CA GLY A 58 -7.84 12.21 -6.82
C GLY A 58 -7.07 13.46 -6.41
N VAL A 59 -5.96 13.33 -5.67
CA VAL A 59 -5.12 14.45 -5.27
C VAL A 59 -3.73 14.28 -5.87
N ALA A 60 -3.24 15.31 -6.56
CA ALA A 60 -1.90 15.32 -7.14
C ALA A 60 -0.89 15.95 -6.17
N PRO A 61 0.30 15.38 -5.97
CA PRO A 61 1.35 16.04 -5.23
C PRO A 61 1.95 17.21 -6.03
N VAL A 62 2.49 18.23 -5.35
CA VAL A 62 3.26 19.29 -6.00
C VAL A 62 4.73 18.90 -6.20
N GLY A 63 5.20 17.88 -5.46
CA GLY A 63 6.55 17.34 -5.58
C GLY A 63 6.68 15.94 -5.02
N LEU A 64 7.54 15.15 -5.63
CA LEU A 64 7.96 13.83 -5.16
C LEU A 64 9.40 13.53 -5.58
N PRO A 65 10.11 12.62 -4.90
CA PRO A 65 11.46 12.26 -5.28
C PRO A 65 11.46 11.37 -6.54
N ALA A 66 12.36 11.68 -7.46
CA ALA A 66 12.63 10.91 -8.66
C ALA A 66 11.35 10.39 -9.37
N PRO A 67 10.53 11.26 -10.00
CA PRO A 67 9.26 10.91 -10.65
C PRO A 67 9.38 9.77 -11.67
N VAL A 68 10.53 9.67 -12.34
CA VAL A 68 10.83 8.60 -13.30
C VAL A 68 10.75 7.21 -12.64
N TRP A 69 11.18 7.09 -11.38
CA TRP A 69 11.10 5.81 -10.66
C TRP A 69 9.66 5.44 -10.29
N TYR A 70 8.82 6.42 -9.96
CA TYR A 70 7.40 6.16 -9.81
C TYR A 70 6.80 5.59 -11.09
N THR A 71 7.06 6.25 -12.22
CA THR A 71 6.52 5.86 -13.53
C THR A 71 7.00 4.46 -13.97
N SER A 72 8.22 4.07 -13.58
CA SER A 72 8.77 2.76 -13.95
C SER A 72 8.42 1.62 -12.98
N SER A 73 8.11 1.92 -11.71
CA SER A 73 7.92 0.88 -10.67
C SER A 73 6.48 0.77 -10.15
N ILE A 74 5.75 1.87 -10.06
CA ILE A 74 4.34 1.88 -9.64
C ILE A 74 3.43 1.85 -10.87
N VAL A 75 3.72 2.68 -11.88
CA VAL A 75 3.05 2.77 -13.18
C VAL A 75 1.68 3.41 -13.10
N GLU A 76 0.82 2.96 -12.22
CA GLU A 76 -0.57 3.44 -12.07
C GLU A 76 -0.88 3.83 -10.62
N PRO A 77 -1.66 4.90 -10.42
CA PRO A 77 -2.16 5.87 -11.43
C PRO A 77 -1.02 6.65 -12.11
N PRO A 78 -1.19 7.11 -13.36
CA PRO A 78 -0.14 7.89 -14.03
C PRO A 78 0.09 9.22 -13.31
N LEU A 79 1.35 9.67 -13.31
CA LEU A 79 1.70 10.97 -12.75
C LEU A 79 1.14 12.10 -13.63
N PRO A 80 0.44 13.08 -13.05
CA PRO A 80 0.10 14.32 -13.74
C PRO A 80 1.37 15.11 -14.15
N ALA A 81 1.22 15.97 -15.15
CA ALA A 81 2.28 16.90 -15.53
C ALA A 81 2.54 17.95 -14.43
N GLY A 82 3.74 18.52 -14.40
CA GLY A 82 4.10 19.65 -13.53
C GLY A 82 4.52 19.28 -12.11
N ILE A 83 4.66 18.00 -11.79
CA ILE A 83 5.19 17.57 -10.50
C ILE A 83 6.70 17.81 -10.44
N VAL A 84 7.14 18.49 -9.39
CA VAL A 84 8.57 18.82 -9.21
C VAL A 84 9.33 17.61 -8.67
N ASP A 85 10.46 17.29 -9.29
CA ASP A 85 11.41 16.34 -8.75
C ASP A 85 12.15 16.97 -7.56
N VAL A 86 11.92 16.44 -6.37
CA VAL A 86 12.57 16.95 -5.15
C VAL A 86 13.86 16.20 -4.79
N GLY A 87 14.42 15.39 -5.71
CA GLY A 87 15.68 14.69 -5.55
C GLY A 87 15.53 13.25 -5.07
N LEU A 88 16.37 12.81 -4.14
CA LEU A 88 16.39 11.42 -3.69
C LEU A 88 15.39 11.16 -2.56
N LEU A 89 14.94 9.90 -2.46
CA LEU A 89 13.93 9.46 -1.48
C LEU A 89 14.30 9.80 -0.04
N PHE A 90 15.55 9.59 0.35
CA PHE A 90 16.07 9.81 1.71
C PHE A 90 16.98 11.04 1.81
N GLN A 91 17.27 11.71 0.70
CA GLN A 91 18.07 12.92 0.62
C GLN A 91 17.42 13.91 -0.35
N PRO A 92 16.20 14.39 -0.02
CA PRO A 92 15.53 15.37 -0.87
C PRO A 92 16.26 16.72 -0.83
N ASN A 93 16.07 17.50 -1.87
CA ASN A 93 16.57 18.87 -1.93
C ASN A 93 15.73 19.79 -1.07
N TYR A 94 16.25 20.20 0.08
CA TYR A 94 15.55 21.05 1.04
C TYR A 94 15.19 22.42 0.48
N ASP A 95 16.02 23.02 -0.38
CA ASP A 95 15.74 24.33 -0.97
C ASP A 95 14.50 24.24 -1.88
N LEU A 96 14.36 23.15 -2.65
CA LEU A 96 13.17 22.90 -3.44
C LEU A 96 11.93 22.65 -2.54
N LEU A 97 12.09 21.92 -1.44
CA LEU A 97 11.00 21.73 -0.49
C LEU A 97 10.50 23.06 0.07
N TYR A 98 11.42 23.96 0.49
CA TYR A 98 11.08 25.31 0.93
C TYR A 98 10.42 26.14 -0.18
N ALA A 99 10.94 26.09 -1.40
CA ALA A 99 10.40 26.82 -2.54
C ALA A 99 8.99 26.38 -2.93
N LEU A 100 8.68 25.09 -2.78
CA LEU A 100 7.36 24.51 -3.01
C LEU A 100 6.30 24.96 -2.02
N ARG A 101 6.70 25.44 -0.83
CA ARG A 101 5.80 25.87 0.25
C ARG A 101 4.65 24.88 0.44
N PRO A 102 4.94 23.60 0.77
CA PRO A 102 3.88 22.62 1.02
C PRO A 102 3.08 22.98 2.27
N ASP A 103 1.82 22.58 2.30
CA ASP A 103 0.95 22.65 3.49
C ASP A 103 0.84 21.29 4.20
N LEU A 104 1.34 20.22 3.56
CA LEU A 104 1.49 18.88 4.11
C LEU A 104 2.64 18.13 3.45
N MET A 105 3.40 17.37 4.25
CA MET A 105 4.38 16.41 3.75
C MET A 105 3.98 14.99 4.16
N LEU A 106 3.82 14.09 3.19
CA LEU A 106 3.63 12.66 3.45
C LEU A 106 5.00 11.99 3.52
N ILE A 107 5.28 11.37 4.65
CA ILE A 107 6.55 10.67 4.94
C ILE A 107 6.28 9.25 5.39
N THR A 108 7.30 8.41 5.39
CA THR A 108 7.23 7.03 5.91
C THR A 108 7.95 6.90 7.24
N PRO A 109 7.77 5.79 7.99
CA PRO A 109 8.53 5.52 9.21
C PRO A 109 10.06 5.55 9.00
N ALA A 110 10.55 5.25 7.80
CA ALA A 110 11.97 5.32 7.45
C ALA A 110 12.55 6.75 7.54
N HIS A 111 11.69 7.78 7.53
CA HIS A 111 12.09 9.19 7.70
C HIS A 111 12.08 9.66 9.15
N ALA A 112 11.89 8.78 10.14
CA ALA A 112 11.73 9.15 11.54
C ALA A 112 12.88 10.00 12.08
N SER A 113 14.13 9.69 11.72
CA SER A 113 15.33 10.41 12.17
C SER A 113 15.44 11.84 11.65
N VAL A 114 14.82 12.16 10.52
CA VAL A 114 14.86 13.47 9.86
C VAL A 114 13.52 14.22 9.91
N ARG A 115 12.50 13.62 10.53
CA ARG A 115 11.14 14.18 10.63
C ARG A 115 11.13 15.61 11.12
N ALA A 116 11.88 15.90 12.19
CA ALA A 116 11.95 17.26 12.76
C ALA A 116 12.48 18.31 11.75
N SER A 117 13.28 17.89 10.78
CA SER A 117 13.75 18.78 9.70
C SER A 117 12.63 19.08 8.70
N PHE A 118 11.80 18.11 8.38
CA PHE A 118 10.63 18.32 7.52
C PHE A 118 9.56 19.16 8.19
N GLU A 119 9.34 18.98 9.50
CA GLU A 119 8.36 19.75 10.27
C GLU A 119 8.70 21.23 10.41
N ARG A 120 9.96 21.64 10.12
CA ARG A 120 10.31 23.06 9.95
C ARG A 120 9.83 23.65 8.63
N ILE A 121 9.47 22.81 7.66
CA ILE A 121 8.97 23.24 6.33
C ILE A 121 7.44 23.22 6.31
N ALA A 122 6.86 22.09 6.71
CA ALA A 122 5.41 21.90 6.76
C ALA A 122 5.03 20.77 7.75
N PRO A 123 3.78 20.73 8.23
CA PRO A 123 3.26 19.59 9.00
C PRO A 123 3.52 18.26 8.25
N THR A 124 3.88 17.21 8.99
CA THR A 124 4.09 15.88 8.42
C THR A 124 2.96 14.93 8.78
N LEU A 125 2.61 14.03 7.88
CA LEU A 125 1.79 12.85 8.13
C LEU A 125 2.61 11.60 7.80
N THR A 126 2.86 10.77 8.81
CA THR A 126 3.59 9.52 8.63
C THR A 126 2.61 8.41 8.30
N LEU A 127 2.76 7.81 7.12
CA LEU A 127 2.04 6.65 6.61
C LEU A 127 3.04 5.67 5.99
N GLY A 128 2.58 4.49 5.56
CA GLY A 128 3.43 3.50 4.92
C GLY A 128 4.01 2.46 5.88
N ALA A 129 3.50 2.39 7.12
CA ALA A 129 3.83 1.32 8.05
C ALA A 129 3.43 -0.06 7.50
N TYR A 130 2.39 -0.11 6.67
CA TYR A 130 1.95 -1.34 6.00
C TYR A 130 3.06 -2.01 5.16
N MET A 131 4.03 -1.26 4.64
CA MET A 131 5.11 -1.81 3.82
C MET A 131 6.03 -2.79 4.58
N THR A 132 5.97 -2.77 5.90
CA THR A 132 6.72 -3.68 6.80
C THR A 132 5.80 -4.49 7.72
N ASP A 133 4.49 -4.34 7.55
CA ASP A 133 3.49 -5.10 8.32
C ASP A 133 3.40 -6.54 7.77
N PRO A 134 3.27 -7.57 8.62
CA PRO A 134 3.07 -8.94 8.17
C PRO A 134 1.73 -9.17 7.43
N GLN A 135 0.80 -8.23 7.50
CA GLN A 135 -0.47 -8.22 6.76
C GLN A 135 -0.62 -6.88 6.01
N PRO A 136 0.20 -6.64 4.98
CA PRO A 136 0.34 -5.32 4.36
C PRO A 136 -0.96 -4.80 3.72
N TYR A 137 -1.75 -5.65 3.08
CA TYR A 137 -3.04 -5.24 2.50
C TYR A 137 -4.03 -4.82 3.57
N ARG A 138 -4.12 -5.57 4.67
CA ARG A 138 -5.00 -5.25 5.79
C ARG A 138 -4.60 -3.93 6.46
N ALA A 139 -3.30 -3.73 6.73
CA ALA A 139 -2.79 -2.51 7.34
C ALA A 139 -3.00 -1.28 6.44
N MET A 140 -2.77 -1.42 5.13
CA MET A 140 -2.96 -0.38 4.12
C MET A 140 -4.38 0.19 4.10
N ARG A 141 -5.40 -0.63 4.33
CA ARG A 141 -6.81 -0.20 4.35
C ARG A 141 -7.05 0.91 5.39
N GLY A 142 -6.47 0.77 6.58
CA GLY A 142 -6.54 1.79 7.62
C GLY A 142 -5.82 3.09 7.25
N GLU A 143 -4.66 2.98 6.62
CA GLU A 143 -3.88 4.14 6.20
C GLU A 143 -4.57 4.94 5.07
N VAL A 144 -5.22 4.27 4.12
CA VAL A 144 -6.01 4.93 3.07
C VAL A 144 -7.16 5.75 3.66
N LEU A 145 -7.87 5.19 4.66
CA LEU A 145 -8.94 5.92 5.36
C LEU A 145 -8.38 7.11 6.14
N THR A 146 -7.25 6.94 6.83
CA THR A 146 -6.56 8.02 7.54
C THR A 146 -6.16 9.16 6.59
N LEU A 147 -5.58 8.83 5.44
CA LEU A 147 -5.25 9.82 4.42
C LEU A 147 -6.51 10.50 3.87
N GLY A 148 -7.54 9.72 3.56
CA GLY A 148 -8.84 10.24 3.08
C GLY A 148 -9.46 11.23 4.05
N GLN A 149 -9.48 10.94 5.34
CA GLN A 149 -9.96 11.85 6.39
C GLN A 149 -9.13 13.14 6.45
N ARG A 150 -7.79 13.00 6.43
CA ARG A 150 -6.87 14.14 6.49
C ARG A 150 -7.02 15.10 5.32
N LEU A 151 -7.41 14.57 4.15
CA LEU A 151 -7.58 15.32 2.91
C LEU A 151 -9.03 15.74 2.61
N GLY A 152 -9.99 15.44 3.49
CA GLY A 152 -11.41 15.64 3.18
C GLY A 152 -11.91 14.77 2.01
N ARG A 153 -11.31 13.58 1.81
CA ARG A 153 -11.59 12.63 0.72
C ARG A 153 -12.06 11.27 1.24
N THR A 154 -12.79 11.26 2.35
CA THR A 154 -13.28 10.02 2.99
C THR A 154 -14.11 9.17 2.04
N ALA A 155 -15.06 9.78 1.33
CA ALA A 155 -15.89 9.05 0.36
C ALA A 155 -15.07 8.43 -0.78
N GLN A 156 -14.00 9.09 -1.25
CA GLN A 156 -13.11 8.55 -2.27
C GLN A 156 -12.28 7.37 -1.71
N ALA A 157 -11.84 7.46 -0.45
CA ALA A 157 -11.12 6.37 0.21
C ALA A 157 -12.01 5.13 0.38
N GLU A 158 -13.25 5.29 0.85
CA GLU A 158 -14.23 4.20 0.97
C GLU A 158 -14.56 3.59 -0.40
N ALA A 159 -14.78 4.41 -1.41
CA ALA A 159 -15.02 3.95 -2.77
C ALA A 159 -13.80 3.20 -3.36
N LEU A 160 -12.57 3.61 -3.04
CA LEU A 160 -11.35 2.92 -3.45
C LEU A 160 -11.27 1.54 -2.79
N LEU A 161 -11.56 1.42 -1.50
CA LEU A 161 -11.61 0.15 -0.79
C LEU A 161 -12.65 -0.79 -1.41
N THR A 162 -13.88 -0.30 -1.63
CA THR A 162 -14.96 -1.08 -2.26
C THR A 162 -14.56 -1.59 -3.65
N ARG A 163 -13.95 -0.72 -4.48
CA ARG A 163 -13.46 -1.14 -5.81
C ARG A 163 -12.36 -2.19 -5.71
N THR A 164 -11.49 -2.10 -4.70
CA THR A 164 -10.41 -3.07 -4.51
C THR A 164 -10.96 -4.43 -4.10
N GLU A 165 -11.89 -4.46 -3.16
CA GLU A 165 -12.59 -5.68 -2.75
C GLU A 165 -13.35 -6.33 -3.91
N ALA A 166 -14.05 -5.52 -4.70
CA ALA A 166 -14.76 -6.00 -5.90
C ALA A 166 -13.80 -6.59 -6.94
N ALA A 167 -12.63 -5.96 -7.15
CA ALA A 167 -11.62 -6.47 -8.08
C ALA A 167 -11.04 -7.82 -7.63
N ILE A 168 -10.77 -7.98 -6.33
CA ILE A 168 -10.31 -9.25 -5.75
C ILE A 168 -11.40 -10.32 -5.88
N ALA A 169 -12.65 -9.99 -5.54
CA ALA A 169 -13.76 -10.92 -5.64
C ALA A 169 -14.03 -11.37 -7.09
N GLN A 170 -13.97 -10.45 -8.05
CA GLN A 170 -14.10 -10.76 -9.46
C GLN A 170 -12.96 -11.66 -9.96
N ALA A 171 -11.72 -11.34 -9.60
CA ALA A 171 -10.56 -12.16 -9.95
C ALA A 171 -10.70 -13.57 -9.36
N ARG A 172 -11.09 -13.68 -8.08
CA ARG A 172 -11.34 -14.97 -7.45
C ARG A 172 -12.45 -15.78 -8.14
N ALA A 173 -13.53 -15.13 -8.53
CA ALA A 173 -14.66 -15.79 -9.20
C ALA A 173 -14.29 -16.32 -10.59
N SER A 174 -13.29 -15.72 -11.27
CA SER A 174 -12.79 -16.21 -12.56
C SER A 174 -11.79 -17.37 -12.46
N LEU A 175 -11.31 -17.67 -11.23
CA LEU A 175 -10.36 -18.75 -10.95
C LEU A 175 -11.15 -19.97 -10.41
N ALA A 176 -11.68 -20.78 -11.32
CA ALA A 176 -12.41 -22.01 -10.96
C ALA A 176 -11.46 -23.21 -10.98
N GLY A 177 -11.61 -24.10 -9.97
CA GLY A 177 -10.87 -25.38 -9.93
C GLY A 177 -9.71 -25.38 -8.92
N ALA A 178 -8.91 -26.47 -9.00
CA ALA A 178 -7.71 -26.63 -8.19
C ALA A 178 -6.49 -26.16 -8.99
N HIS A 179 -5.71 -25.26 -8.41
CA HIS A 179 -4.50 -24.71 -9.02
C HIS A 179 -3.25 -25.24 -8.31
N ALA A 180 -2.17 -25.45 -9.08
CA ALA A 180 -0.85 -25.70 -8.50
C ALA A 180 -0.42 -24.51 -7.63
N PRO A 181 0.42 -24.72 -6.60
CA PRO A 181 0.98 -23.62 -5.83
C PRO A 181 1.71 -22.62 -6.76
N LEU A 182 1.70 -21.35 -6.40
CA LEU A 182 2.33 -20.29 -7.18
C LEU A 182 3.56 -19.77 -6.44
N CYS A 183 4.63 -19.51 -7.18
CA CYS A 183 5.76 -18.75 -6.69
C CYS A 183 5.77 -17.39 -7.38
N VAL A 184 5.63 -16.30 -6.62
CA VAL A 184 5.75 -14.96 -7.18
C VAL A 184 7.18 -14.48 -7.03
N ALA A 185 7.79 -14.06 -8.13
CA ALA A 185 9.18 -13.62 -8.15
C ALA A 185 9.41 -12.41 -9.07
N GLN A 186 10.54 -11.74 -8.87
CA GLN A 186 11.09 -10.69 -9.74
C GLN A 186 12.53 -11.03 -10.06
N ILE A 187 12.94 -10.87 -11.30
CA ILE A 187 14.31 -11.08 -11.72
C ILE A 187 15.17 -9.94 -11.19
N VAL A 188 16.22 -10.27 -10.44
CA VAL A 188 17.24 -9.32 -9.97
C VAL A 188 18.38 -9.25 -10.99
N ASP A 189 18.89 -10.42 -11.38
CA ASP A 189 19.92 -10.60 -12.42
C ASP A 189 19.77 -12.00 -13.05
N ASP A 190 20.78 -12.43 -13.82
CA ASP A 190 20.77 -13.73 -14.51
C ASP A 190 20.92 -14.96 -13.58
N ARG A 191 21.15 -14.75 -12.29
CA ARG A 191 21.35 -15.79 -11.26
C ARG A 191 20.45 -15.65 -10.04
N HIS A 192 19.91 -14.47 -9.79
CA HIS A 192 19.15 -14.16 -8.58
C HIS A 192 17.74 -13.72 -8.88
N LEU A 193 16.82 -14.22 -8.05
CA LEU A 193 15.43 -13.83 -8.04
C LEU A 193 15.06 -13.25 -6.67
N ARG A 194 14.26 -12.21 -6.67
CA ARG A 194 13.54 -11.80 -5.47
C ARG A 194 12.23 -12.56 -5.43
N VAL A 195 12.09 -13.44 -4.44
CA VAL A 195 10.90 -14.27 -4.23
C VAL A 195 10.06 -13.65 -3.12
N TYR A 196 8.75 -13.66 -3.30
CA TYR A 196 7.77 -13.08 -2.38
C TYR A 196 6.97 -14.20 -1.68
N GLY A 197 7.07 -14.26 -0.36
CA GLY A 197 6.42 -15.27 0.49
C GLY A 197 5.56 -14.65 1.58
N ALA A 198 5.42 -15.36 2.69
CA ALA A 198 4.60 -14.94 3.82
C ALA A 198 4.97 -13.53 4.30
N GLY A 199 3.96 -12.69 4.52
CA GLY A 199 4.13 -11.29 4.91
C GLY A 199 4.35 -10.34 3.74
N SER A 200 4.30 -10.80 2.49
CA SER A 200 4.24 -9.92 1.32
C SER A 200 2.80 -9.59 0.92
N MET A 201 2.61 -8.45 0.28
CA MET A 201 1.32 -8.07 -0.31
C MET A 201 0.85 -9.14 -1.31
N PHE A 202 1.76 -9.69 -2.10
CA PHE A 202 1.41 -10.72 -3.08
C PHE A 202 0.90 -12.00 -2.44
N ASP A 203 1.49 -12.42 -1.30
CA ASP A 203 1.03 -13.57 -0.55
C ASP A 203 -0.40 -13.36 -0.02
N GLU A 204 -0.65 -12.23 0.62
CA GLU A 204 -1.97 -11.91 1.19
C GLU A 204 -3.06 -11.86 0.11
N ILE A 205 -2.72 -11.36 -1.10
CA ILE A 205 -3.67 -11.33 -2.22
C ILE A 205 -3.85 -12.71 -2.84
N LEU A 206 -2.80 -13.54 -2.99
CA LEU A 206 -2.97 -14.93 -3.42
C LEU A 206 -3.91 -15.69 -2.49
N GLN A 207 -3.75 -15.55 -1.17
CA GLN A 207 -4.66 -16.15 -0.19
C GLN A 207 -6.10 -15.62 -0.36
N SER A 208 -6.28 -14.33 -0.60
CA SER A 208 -7.59 -13.72 -0.86
C SER A 208 -8.25 -14.26 -2.13
N LEU A 209 -7.46 -14.64 -3.14
CA LEU A 209 -7.91 -15.30 -4.36
C LEU A 209 -8.19 -16.80 -4.17
N GLY A 210 -7.85 -17.38 -3.01
CA GLY A 210 -7.97 -18.81 -2.74
C GLY A 210 -6.82 -19.65 -3.32
N LEU A 211 -5.68 -19.00 -3.62
CA LEU A 211 -4.50 -19.62 -4.22
C LEU A 211 -3.42 -19.83 -3.14
N ARG A 212 -2.56 -20.83 -3.35
CA ARG A 212 -1.43 -21.15 -2.47
C ARG A 212 -0.15 -20.51 -2.96
N ASN A 213 0.64 -19.95 -2.05
CA ASN A 213 1.96 -19.42 -2.34
C ASN A 213 3.03 -20.44 -1.91
N ALA A 214 3.72 -21.06 -2.85
CA ALA A 214 4.75 -22.06 -2.58
C ALA A 214 5.92 -21.50 -1.75
N ALA A 215 6.19 -20.20 -1.87
CA ALA A 215 7.24 -19.54 -1.09
C ALA A 215 6.79 -19.20 0.36
N ALA A 216 5.50 -19.25 0.66
CA ALA A 216 4.95 -19.03 1.98
C ALA A 216 4.62 -20.35 2.71
N GLU A 217 4.48 -21.47 1.98
CA GLU A 217 4.11 -22.76 2.56
C GLU A 217 5.16 -23.23 3.56
N GLN A 218 4.68 -23.63 4.73
CA GLN A 218 5.50 -24.28 5.76
C GLN A 218 5.27 -25.78 5.67
N THR A 219 6.31 -26.54 5.39
CA THR A 219 6.25 -27.99 5.48
C THR A 219 6.53 -28.40 6.92
N ALA A 220 5.53 -28.96 7.63
CA ALA A 220 5.63 -29.62 8.94
C ALA A 220 6.71 -29.03 9.90
N GLY A 221 6.53 -27.77 10.32
CA GLY A 221 7.40 -27.14 11.32
C GLY A 221 8.68 -26.47 10.77
N THR A 222 8.90 -26.50 9.47
CA THR A 222 10.03 -25.81 8.80
C THR A 222 9.55 -24.60 8.04
N ARG A 223 10.21 -23.45 8.20
CA ARG A 223 9.95 -22.27 7.36
C ARG A 223 10.17 -22.61 5.89
N SER A 224 9.45 -21.92 5.00
CA SER A 224 9.69 -22.04 3.57
C SER A 224 11.19 -22.04 3.27
N PRO A 225 11.69 -23.00 2.47
CA PRO A 225 13.10 -23.07 2.14
C PRO A 225 13.60 -21.84 1.36
N LEU A 226 12.70 -21.05 0.78
CA LEU A 226 13.03 -19.90 -0.06
C LEU A 226 13.10 -18.57 0.70
N ILE A 227 12.44 -18.45 1.88
CA ILE A 227 12.35 -17.17 2.58
C ILE A 227 13.01 -17.25 3.95
N SER A 228 14.01 -16.40 4.14
CA SER A 228 14.74 -16.25 5.40
C SER A 228 14.47 -14.92 6.13
N SER A 229 13.88 -13.93 5.48
CA SER A 229 13.63 -12.59 6.06
C SER A 229 12.20 -12.43 6.56
N GLY A 230 12.01 -11.60 7.61
CA GLY A 230 10.69 -11.23 8.13
C GLY A 230 9.96 -10.17 7.28
N THR A 231 10.51 -9.76 6.14
CA THR A 231 9.96 -8.68 5.29
C THR A 231 9.09 -9.19 4.13
N GLY A 232 8.73 -10.46 4.14
CA GLY A 232 7.91 -11.06 3.08
C GLY A 232 8.61 -11.27 1.74
N ALA A 233 9.91 -10.97 1.63
CA ALA A 233 10.68 -11.18 0.41
C ALA A 233 12.12 -11.59 0.71
N SER A 234 12.72 -12.40 -0.16
CA SER A 234 14.14 -12.76 -0.10
C SER A 234 14.74 -12.81 -1.50
N VAL A 235 16.00 -12.43 -1.60
CA VAL A 235 16.79 -12.68 -2.81
C VAL A 235 17.40 -14.06 -2.69
N VAL A 236 17.15 -14.91 -3.67
CA VAL A 236 17.59 -16.30 -3.71
C VAL A 236 18.32 -16.60 -5.03
N GLU A 237 19.24 -17.53 -5.00
CA GLU A 237 19.84 -18.09 -6.19
C GLU A 237 18.81 -18.90 -6.98
N LEU A 238 18.95 -18.93 -8.29
CA LEU A 238 18.02 -19.58 -9.21
C LEU A 238 17.83 -21.08 -8.88
N GLU A 239 18.89 -21.76 -8.47
CA GLU A 239 18.93 -23.18 -8.07
C GLU A 239 17.97 -23.49 -6.92
N ARG A 240 17.71 -22.50 -6.06
CA ARG A 240 16.78 -22.67 -4.92
C ARG A 240 15.34 -22.96 -5.36
N LEU A 241 14.96 -22.57 -6.57
CA LEU A 241 13.64 -22.89 -7.13
C LEU A 241 13.41 -24.40 -7.29
N ALA A 242 14.49 -25.20 -7.40
CA ALA A 242 14.37 -26.67 -7.44
C ALA A 242 13.72 -27.25 -6.16
N GLN A 243 13.62 -26.50 -5.08
CA GLN A 243 13.00 -26.92 -3.82
C GLN A 243 11.46 -26.83 -3.84
N ILE A 244 10.88 -26.24 -4.89
CA ILE A 244 9.42 -26.11 -5.06
C ILE A 244 8.99 -26.61 -6.45
N PRO A 245 9.32 -27.88 -6.84
CA PRO A 245 9.17 -28.37 -8.22
C PRO A 245 7.72 -28.39 -8.71
N ASP A 246 6.75 -28.51 -7.79
CA ASP A 246 5.33 -28.59 -8.11
C ASP A 246 4.66 -27.22 -8.29
N ALA A 247 5.37 -26.13 -7.99
CA ALA A 247 4.84 -24.79 -8.14
C ALA A 247 4.88 -24.31 -9.58
N ASN A 248 4.00 -23.36 -9.92
CA ASN A 248 4.10 -22.55 -11.13
C ASN A 248 4.71 -21.19 -10.79
N LEU A 249 5.44 -20.58 -11.71
CA LEU A 249 6.14 -19.33 -11.51
C LEU A 249 5.38 -18.15 -12.13
N LEU A 250 5.07 -17.16 -11.31
CA LEU A 250 4.58 -15.86 -11.76
C LEU A 250 5.70 -14.84 -11.53
N TRP A 251 6.28 -14.33 -12.58
CA TRP A 251 7.27 -13.29 -12.40
C TRP A 251 6.80 -11.91 -12.84
N ILE A 252 7.13 -10.96 -12.00
CA ILE A 252 6.81 -9.58 -12.23
C ILE A 252 7.90 -8.99 -13.12
N ASP A 253 7.48 -8.36 -14.21
CA ASP A 253 8.40 -7.61 -15.06
C ASP A 253 9.04 -6.49 -14.21
N GLY A 254 10.35 -6.47 -14.16
CA GLY A 254 11.15 -5.45 -13.46
C GLY A 254 11.43 -4.21 -14.32
N GLY A 255 10.86 -4.12 -15.54
CA GLY A 255 11.16 -3.05 -16.50
C GLY A 255 12.55 -3.15 -17.13
N ALA A 256 13.36 -4.13 -16.74
CA ALA A 256 14.64 -4.42 -17.37
C ALA A 256 14.41 -5.23 -18.66
N HIS A 257 14.35 -4.51 -19.77
CA HIS A 257 14.17 -5.15 -21.09
C HIS A 257 15.20 -6.26 -21.30
N GLY A 258 14.71 -7.48 -21.52
CA GLY A 258 15.56 -8.64 -21.80
C GLY A 258 16.02 -9.45 -20.57
N ALA A 259 15.65 -9.10 -19.35
CA ALA A 259 16.02 -9.87 -18.15
C ALA A 259 15.51 -11.33 -18.26
N PHE A 260 14.27 -11.52 -18.72
CA PHE A 260 13.72 -12.85 -18.98
C PHE A 260 14.47 -13.61 -20.07
N ALA A 261 14.77 -12.95 -21.19
CA ALA A 261 15.55 -13.56 -22.26
C ALA A 261 16.97 -13.94 -21.80
N GLY A 262 17.56 -13.19 -20.86
CA GLY A 262 18.80 -13.53 -20.16
C GLY A 262 18.65 -14.84 -19.39
N LEU A 263 17.63 -14.92 -18.55
CA LEU A 263 17.33 -16.07 -17.74
C LEU A 263 17.07 -17.33 -18.58
N GLN A 264 16.31 -17.24 -19.68
CA GLN A 264 16.05 -18.36 -20.59
C GLN A 264 17.32 -18.96 -21.22
N ARG A 265 18.39 -18.19 -21.32
CA ARG A 265 19.70 -18.67 -21.77
C ARG A 265 20.51 -19.35 -20.68
N ASN A 266 20.15 -19.14 -19.41
CA ASN A 266 20.87 -19.73 -18.27
C ASN A 266 20.70 -21.26 -18.28
N PRO A 267 21.81 -22.05 -18.24
CA PRO A 267 21.74 -23.52 -18.24
C PRO A 267 20.95 -24.08 -17.04
N VAL A 268 21.03 -23.44 -15.87
CA VAL A 268 20.29 -23.85 -14.68
C VAL A 268 18.79 -23.68 -14.90
N TRP A 269 18.36 -22.54 -15.45
CA TRP A 269 16.96 -22.31 -15.77
C TRP A 269 16.36 -23.44 -16.62
N ARG A 270 17.08 -23.88 -17.65
CA ARG A 270 16.62 -24.94 -18.58
C ARG A 270 16.40 -26.29 -17.92
N GLN A 271 16.99 -26.53 -16.77
CA GLN A 271 16.84 -27.75 -15.98
C GLN A 271 15.70 -27.65 -14.95
N LEU A 272 15.20 -26.46 -14.69
CA LEU A 272 14.10 -26.26 -13.73
C LEU A 272 12.74 -26.63 -14.38
N PRO A 273 11.79 -27.16 -13.61
CA PRO A 273 10.43 -27.43 -14.09
C PRO A 273 9.75 -26.20 -14.69
N PHE A 274 10.10 -25.01 -14.23
CA PHE A 274 9.53 -23.73 -14.69
C PHE A 274 9.92 -23.36 -16.13
N ALA A 275 10.93 -24.00 -16.72
CA ALA A 275 11.30 -23.81 -18.11
C ALA A 275 10.35 -24.51 -19.09
N GLN A 276 9.49 -25.41 -18.60
CA GLN A 276 8.51 -26.12 -19.43
C GLN A 276 7.34 -25.18 -19.79
N PRO A 277 6.72 -25.38 -20.94
CA PRO A 277 5.52 -24.65 -21.35
C PRO A 277 4.44 -24.68 -20.27
N GLY A 278 3.77 -23.57 -20.03
CA GLY A 278 2.70 -23.46 -19.05
C GLY A 278 3.14 -23.36 -17.59
N ARG A 279 4.43 -23.57 -17.26
CA ARG A 279 4.92 -23.54 -15.89
C ARG A 279 5.33 -22.15 -15.40
N ALA A 280 5.46 -21.19 -16.28
CA ALA A 280 5.81 -19.81 -15.95
C ALA A 280 5.00 -18.80 -16.77
N ALA A 281 4.60 -17.70 -16.14
CA ALA A 281 3.96 -16.56 -16.79
C ALA A 281 4.57 -15.25 -16.33
N THR A 282 4.60 -14.27 -17.24
CA THR A 282 5.05 -12.92 -16.96
C THR A 282 3.85 -12.06 -16.57
N LEU A 283 3.96 -11.37 -15.45
CA LEU A 283 3.03 -10.34 -15.02
C LEU A 283 3.61 -8.95 -15.36
N PRO A 284 2.75 -7.94 -15.56
CA PRO A 284 3.22 -6.58 -15.79
C PRO A 284 3.98 -6.04 -14.56
N VAL A 285 4.65 -4.90 -14.72
CA VAL A 285 5.29 -4.20 -13.60
C VAL A 285 4.25 -3.89 -12.53
N ILE A 286 4.42 -4.45 -11.35
CA ILE A 286 3.58 -4.24 -10.17
C ILE A 286 4.50 -4.18 -8.95
N SER A 287 4.41 -3.09 -8.19
CA SER A 287 5.22 -2.92 -6.99
C SER A 287 4.73 -3.81 -5.85
N ALA A 288 5.63 -4.56 -5.23
CA ALA A 288 5.34 -5.35 -4.03
C ALA A 288 5.01 -4.48 -2.79
N GLN A 289 5.40 -3.23 -2.81
CA GLN A 289 5.11 -2.25 -1.76
C GLN A 289 4.06 -1.23 -2.20
N GLY A 290 3.46 -1.40 -3.40
CA GLY A 290 2.44 -0.50 -3.91
C GLY A 290 1.22 -0.41 -3.02
N ALA A 291 0.29 0.49 -3.37
CA ALA A 291 -0.94 0.69 -2.63
C ALA A 291 -2.12 -0.10 -3.27
N LEU A 292 -3.36 0.35 -3.06
CA LEU A 292 -4.56 -0.42 -3.45
C LEU A 292 -4.73 -0.61 -4.96
N VAL A 293 -4.18 0.29 -5.80
CA VAL A 293 -4.22 0.09 -7.26
C VAL A 293 -3.27 -1.03 -7.65
N SER A 294 -2.08 -1.10 -7.04
CA SER A 294 -1.14 -2.22 -7.21
C SER A 294 -1.78 -3.56 -6.80
N VAL A 295 -2.54 -3.59 -5.70
CA VAL A 295 -3.34 -4.76 -5.28
C VAL A 295 -4.33 -5.16 -6.36
N GLN A 296 -5.12 -4.23 -6.90
CA GLN A 296 -6.11 -4.50 -7.95
C GLN A 296 -5.43 -5.03 -9.23
N ARG A 297 -4.30 -4.43 -9.60
CA ARG A 297 -3.51 -4.83 -10.77
C ARG A 297 -2.98 -6.24 -10.62
N PHE A 298 -2.46 -6.59 -9.44
CA PHE A 298 -1.95 -7.93 -9.17
C PHE A 298 -3.07 -8.98 -9.23
N ALA A 299 -4.20 -8.74 -8.56
CA ALA A 299 -5.33 -9.66 -8.59
C ALA A 299 -5.82 -9.93 -10.03
N ARG A 300 -5.98 -8.87 -10.84
CA ARG A 300 -6.37 -9.01 -12.26
C ARG A 300 -5.31 -9.72 -13.11
N ALA A 301 -4.03 -9.40 -12.88
CA ALA A 301 -2.94 -10.02 -13.64
C ALA A 301 -2.84 -11.53 -13.38
N VAL A 302 -2.99 -11.97 -12.13
CA VAL A 302 -3.03 -13.38 -11.76
C VAL A 302 -4.22 -14.07 -12.41
N ALA A 303 -5.42 -13.49 -12.32
CA ALA A 303 -6.64 -14.04 -12.91
C ALA A 303 -6.56 -14.18 -14.45
N HIS A 304 -5.81 -13.30 -15.10
CA HIS A 304 -5.57 -13.37 -16.55
C HIS A 304 -4.50 -14.41 -16.93
N ALA A 305 -3.45 -14.53 -16.10
CA ALA A 305 -2.30 -15.40 -16.44
C ALA A 305 -2.59 -16.89 -16.24
N LEU A 306 -3.30 -17.28 -15.17
CA LEU A 306 -3.49 -18.68 -14.80
C LEU A 306 -4.19 -19.54 -15.88
N PRO A 307 -5.30 -19.12 -16.50
CA PRO A 307 -5.96 -19.91 -17.55
C PRO A 307 -5.05 -20.20 -18.75
N SER A 308 -4.17 -19.26 -19.11
CA SER A 308 -3.23 -19.45 -20.23
C SER A 308 -2.13 -20.46 -19.90
N MET A 309 -1.71 -20.52 -18.63
CA MET A 309 -0.74 -21.53 -18.17
C MET A 309 -1.34 -22.93 -18.21
N GLU A 310 -2.56 -23.11 -17.76
CA GLU A 310 -3.25 -24.40 -17.73
C GLU A 310 -3.55 -24.95 -19.13
N ASN A 311 -3.98 -24.09 -20.05
CA ASN A 311 -4.22 -24.48 -21.44
C ASN A 311 -2.93 -24.94 -22.16
N SER A 312 -1.77 -24.46 -21.77
CA SER A 312 -0.48 -24.86 -22.33
C SER A 312 0.00 -26.24 -21.83
N HIS A 313 -0.59 -26.78 -20.76
CA HIS A 313 -0.34 -28.14 -20.26
C HIS A 313 -1.24 -29.19 -20.95
N ALA A 314 -2.33 -28.76 -21.58
CA ALA A 314 -3.33 -29.66 -22.20
C ALA A 314 -3.02 -30.03 -23.66
N LEU A 315 -1.96 -29.49 -24.23
CA LEU A 315 -1.44 -29.76 -25.58
C LEU A 315 -0.13 -30.54 -25.53
#